data_250cc4d90788cb8ecfc307916b384d4c
#
_entry.id   250cc4d90788cb8ecfc307916b384d4c
#
_cell.length_a   1.000
_cell.length_b   1.000
_cell.length_c   1.000
_cell.angle_alpha   90.00
_cell.angle_beta   90.00
_cell.angle_gamma   90.00
#
_symmetry.space_group_name_H-M   'P 1'
#
loop_
_entity.id
_entity.type
_entity.pdbx_description
1 polymer ?
#
loop_
_entity_poly.entity_id
_entity_poly.type
_entity_poly.pdbx_seq_one_letter_code
_entity_poly.pdbx_strand_id
1 'polypeptide(L)'
;MSEPADIDLTYDAFLGGQLHLYQPRRGYRAGLDAVLLSASVQAVSGQRVLELGCGAGAAILCLGTRVPGLELTGVERDKVYAALARRNGGDRIEVVEADLATLPLSIRERQFDHVLANPPYYDRNASIASDHVGREAARGAQTSLEKWVKTAAKRLAPKGQAHFIHLTERLPDILVALPHEMGSIEVLPIAARQGRAPDRMILRARKNGRGAFRLHAPLIMHSGDHHARDGESYVPAIKAVLRDGAPLPF
;
A
#
# COMPACT_ATOMS: atom_id res chain seq x y z
N MET A 1 -22.76 -1.61 20.14
CA MET A 1 -21.98 -1.35 18.92
C MET A 1 -22.81 -1.89 17.76
N SER A 2 -23.46 -0.99 16.99
CA SER A 2 -24.28 -1.38 15.84
C SER A 2 -23.36 -1.93 14.74
N GLU A 3 -23.61 -3.16 14.32
CA GLU A 3 -22.98 -3.71 13.11
C GLU A 3 -23.25 -2.79 11.92
N PRO A 4 -22.28 -2.59 11.00
CA PRO A 4 -22.53 -1.84 9.78
C PRO A 4 -23.59 -2.59 8.99
N ALA A 5 -24.75 -1.94 8.78
CA ALA A 5 -25.88 -2.47 8.03
C ALA A 5 -25.44 -2.97 6.65
N ASP A 6 -25.84 -4.18 6.28
CA ASP A 6 -25.93 -4.79 4.94
C ASP A 6 -24.97 -4.30 3.84
N ILE A 7 -23.66 -4.31 4.11
CA ILE A 7 -22.68 -4.18 3.04
C ILE A 7 -22.51 -5.56 2.43
N ASP A 8 -22.87 -5.67 1.15
CA ASP A 8 -22.62 -6.90 0.37
C ASP A 8 -21.09 -7.14 0.29
N LEU A 9 -20.61 -8.17 0.95
CA LEU A 9 -19.20 -8.51 1.10
C LEU A 9 -18.84 -9.74 0.29
N THR A 10 -17.61 -9.78 -0.19
CA THR A 10 -16.96 -11.00 -0.66
C THR A 10 -15.92 -11.45 0.38
N TYR A 11 -15.55 -12.73 0.32
CA TYR A 11 -14.50 -13.31 1.15
C TYR A 11 -13.40 -13.80 0.21
N ASP A 12 -12.36 -12.97 0.05
CA ASP A 12 -11.36 -13.14 -0.99
C ASP A 12 -10.09 -13.78 -0.43
N ALA A 13 -9.54 -14.74 -1.17
CA ALA A 13 -8.29 -15.42 -0.83
C ALA A 13 -7.07 -14.62 -1.31
N PHE A 14 -6.10 -14.43 -0.42
CA PHE A 14 -4.78 -13.86 -0.67
C PHE A 14 -3.70 -14.88 -0.34
N LEU A 15 -2.50 -14.71 -0.90
CA LEU A 15 -1.33 -15.56 -0.65
C LEU A 15 -1.64 -17.06 -0.80
N GLY A 16 -2.32 -17.43 -1.90
CA GLY A 16 -2.68 -18.81 -2.16
C GLY A 16 -3.69 -19.41 -1.17
N GLY A 17 -4.46 -18.57 -0.46
CA GLY A 17 -5.43 -19.01 0.56
C GLY A 17 -4.88 -18.99 2.00
N GLN A 18 -3.64 -18.54 2.22
CA GLN A 18 -3.08 -18.39 3.57
C GLN A 18 -3.75 -17.23 4.34
N LEU A 19 -4.34 -16.30 3.64
CA LEU A 19 -5.09 -15.18 4.20
C LEU A 19 -6.41 -15.02 3.45
N HIS A 20 -7.50 -14.81 4.18
CA HIS A 20 -8.79 -14.48 3.62
C HIS A 20 -9.30 -13.18 4.20
N LEU A 21 -9.85 -12.31 3.35
CA LEU A 21 -10.30 -10.98 3.73
C LEU A 21 -11.73 -10.71 3.25
N TYR A 22 -12.55 -10.16 4.13
CA TYR A 22 -13.80 -9.55 3.73
C TYR A 22 -13.53 -8.23 3.01
N GLN A 23 -14.11 -8.07 1.83
CA GLN A 23 -14.04 -6.84 1.05
C GLN A 23 -15.43 -6.44 0.54
N PRO A 24 -15.71 -5.13 0.35
CA PRO A 24 -16.97 -4.71 -0.24
C PRO A 24 -17.08 -5.26 -1.68
N ARG A 25 -18.25 -5.74 -2.05
CA ARG A 25 -18.52 -6.15 -3.45
C ARG A 25 -18.48 -4.96 -4.40
N ARG A 26 -18.82 -3.76 -3.91
CA ARG A 26 -18.79 -2.49 -4.64
C ARG A 26 -17.89 -1.49 -3.92
N GLY A 27 -17.14 -0.68 -4.67
CA GLY A 27 -16.20 0.31 -4.14
C GLY A 27 -14.76 -0.12 -4.34
N TYR A 28 -13.85 0.41 -3.52
CA TYR A 28 -12.44 0.05 -3.57
C TYR A 28 -12.23 -1.39 -3.08
N ARG A 29 -11.47 -2.14 -3.83
CA ARG A 29 -11.05 -3.50 -3.49
C ARG A 29 -9.55 -3.61 -3.65
N ALA A 30 -8.89 -4.08 -2.61
CA ALA A 30 -7.48 -4.40 -2.70
C ALA A 30 -7.28 -5.66 -3.58
N GLY A 31 -6.20 -5.65 -4.31
CA GLY A 31 -5.81 -6.74 -5.20
C GLY A 31 -4.29 -6.89 -5.21
N LEU A 32 -3.75 -7.05 -6.42
CA LEU A 32 -2.34 -7.31 -6.68
C LEU A 32 -1.40 -6.30 -6.01
N ASP A 33 -1.73 -5.01 -6.08
CA ASP A 33 -0.87 -3.94 -5.56
C ASP A 33 -0.64 -4.07 -4.05
N ALA A 34 -1.65 -4.48 -3.29
CA ALA A 34 -1.51 -4.71 -1.85
C ALA A 34 -0.52 -5.85 -1.54
N VAL A 35 -0.56 -6.93 -2.32
CA VAL A 35 0.36 -8.07 -2.17
C VAL A 35 1.79 -7.67 -2.56
N LEU A 36 1.96 -6.96 -3.68
CA LEU A 36 3.28 -6.48 -4.12
C LEU A 36 3.89 -5.49 -3.13
N LEU A 37 3.08 -4.56 -2.60
CA LEU A 37 3.52 -3.63 -1.56
C LEU A 37 3.99 -4.39 -0.32
N SER A 38 3.21 -5.34 0.17
CA SER A 38 3.58 -6.16 1.32
C SER A 38 4.88 -6.94 1.08
N ALA A 39 5.05 -7.50 -0.12
CA ALA A 39 6.21 -8.30 -0.50
C ALA A 39 7.50 -7.46 -0.63
N SER A 40 7.39 -6.15 -0.84
CA SER A 40 8.53 -5.22 -0.89
C SER A 40 9.13 -4.91 0.49
N VAL A 41 8.40 -5.20 1.56
CA VAL A 41 8.80 -4.87 2.93
C VAL A 41 9.66 -5.98 3.50
N GLN A 42 10.92 -5.68 3.79
CA GLN A 42 11.88 -6.62 4.39
C GLN A 42 11.87 -6.50 5.92
N ALA A 43 10.68 -6.61 6.53
CA ALA A 43 10.53 -6.57 7.98
C ALA A 43 10.96 -7.89 8.62
N VAL A 44 11.34 -7.82 9.90
CA VAL A 44 11.66 -8.98 10.75
C VAL A 44 10.79 -8.95 12.01
N SER A 45 10.57 -10.12 12.61
CA SER A 45 9.79 -10.25 13.86
C SER A 45 10.20 -9.22 14.92
N GLY A 46 9.23 -8.66 15.63
CA GLY A 46 9.41 -7.63 16.65
C GLY A 46 9.42 -6.19 16.11
N GLN A 47 9.47 -5.99 14.80
CA GLN A 47 9.40 -4.65 14.22
C GLN A 47 7.99 -4.10 14.17
N ARG A 48 7.90 -2.77 14.24
CA ARG A 48 6.65 -1.99 14.18
C ARG A 48 6.38 -1.52 12.76
N VAL A 49 5.19 -1.81 12.27
CA VAL A 49 4.76 -1.47 10.92
C VAL A 49 3.50 -0.61 10.97
N LEU A 50 3.50 0.48 10.22
CA LEU A 50 2.33 1.34 10.03
C LEU A 50 1.90 1.28 8.57
N GLU A 51 0.62 1.04 8.31
CA GLU A 51 0.03 1.31 6.99
C GLU A 51 -0.85 2.55 7.06
N LEU A 52 -0.55 3.54 6.23
CA LEU A 52 -1.38 4.72 6.03
C LEU A 52 -2.45 4.40 4.98
N GLY A 53 -3.73 4.64 5.30
CA GLY A 53 -4.86 4.29 4.43
C GLY A 53 -4.98 2.78 4.21
N CYS A 54 -5.03 2.02 5.29
CA CYS A 54 -4.97 0.56 5.21
C CYS A 54 -6.19 -0.10 4.53
N GLY A 55 -7.26 0.67 4.26
CA GLY A 55 -8.47 0.12 3.69
C GLY A 55 -9.02 -1.05 4.53
N ALA A 56 -9.33 -2.17 3.90
CA ALA A 56 -9.73 -3.42 4.58
C ALA A 56 -8.54 -4.21 5.20
N GLY A 57 -7.33 -3.64 5.22
CA GLY A 57 -6.14 -4.22 5.84
C GLY A 57 -5.33 -5.15 4.93
N ALA A 58 -5.52 -5.12 3.61
CA ALA A 58 -4.96 -6.15 2.74
C ALA A 58 -3.43 -6.17 2.73
N ALA A 59 -2.74 -5.05 2.54
CA ALA A 59 -1.29 -5.06 2.44
C ALA A 59 -0.63 -5.40 3.79
N ILE A 60 -1.08 -4.77 4.87
CA ILE A 60 -0.49 -4.99 6.19
C ILE A 60 -0.76 -6.41 6.73
N LEU A 61 -1.93 -7.00 6.44
CA LEU A 61 -2.24 -8.37 6.85
C LEU A 61 -1.51 -9.40 5.98
N CYS A 62 -1.31 -9.14 4.68
CA CYS A 62 -0.41 -9.95 3.85
C CYS A 62 1.01 -9.93 4.42
N LEU A 63 1.51 -8.76 4.84
CA LEU A 63 2.82 -8.65 5.47
C LEU A 63 2.89 -9.42 6.78
N GLY A 64 1.90 -9.28 7.67
CA GLY A 64 1.85 -9.99 8.94
C GLY A 64 1.68 -11.52 8.80
N THR A 65 1.05 -11.97 7.72
CA THR A 65 0.96 -13.40 7.39
C THR A 65 2.32 -13.94 6.93
N ARG A 66 3.05 -13.15 6.12
CA ARG A 66 4.37 -13.50 5.62
C ARG A 66 5.46 -13.44 6.70
N VAL A 67 5.37 -12.49 7.62
CA VAL A 67 6.35 -12.25 8.68
C VAL A 67 5.63 -12.25 10.04
N PRO A 68 5.56 -13.39 10.73
CA PRO A 68 4.95 -13.46 12.05
C PRO A 68 5.69 -12.61 13.10
N GLY A 69 4.96 -12.14 14.11
CA GLY A 69 5.53 -11.41 15.24
C GLY A 69 5.80 -9.92 14.96
N LEU A 70 5.21 -9.34 13.90
CA LEU A 70 5.22 -7.91 13.69
C LEU A 70 4.15 -7.22 14.55
N GLU A 71 4.43 -5.98 14.99
CA GLU A 71 3.44 -5.08 15.58
C GLU A 71 2.79 -4.26 14.47
N LEU A 72 1.56 -4.62 14.09
CA LEU A 72 0.86 -4.04 12.96
C LEU A 72 -0.09 -2.94 13.40
N THR A 73 0.02 -1.77 12.79
CA THR A 73 -0.92 -0.65 12.99
C THR A 73 -1.41 -0.14 11.64
N GLY A 74 -2.73 -0.07 11.45
CA GLY A 74 -3.38 0.52 10.30
C GLY A 74 -4.06 1.83 10.65
N VAL A 75 -3.92 2.85 9.80
CA VAL A 75 -4.71 4.09 9.87
C VAL A 75 -5.65 4.14 8.68
N GLU A 76 -6.94 4.30 8.93
CA GLU A 76 -7.96 4.41 7.87
C GLU A 76 -9.01 5.46 8.26
N ARG A 77 -9.35 6.35 7.33
CA ARG A 77 -10.33 7.41 7.59
C ARG A 77 -11.78 7.00 7.37
N ASP A 78 -11.99 6.06 6.45
CA ASP A 78 -13.32 5.55 6.15
C ASP A 78 -13.73 4.54 7.22
N LYS A 79 -14.83 4.82 7.90
CA LYS A 79 -15.36 4.00 9.02
C LYS A 79 -15.66 2.57 8.60
N VAL A 80 -16.17 2.39 7.38
CA VAL A 80 -16.54 1.07 6.85
C VAL A 80 -15.28 0.24 6.62
N TYR A 81 -14.28 0.82 5.95
CA TYR A 81 -13.02 0.12 5.71
C TYR A 81 -12.24 -0.11 7.00
N ALA A 82 -12.24 0.84 7.95
CA ALA A 82 -11.63 0.65 9.26
C ALA A 82 -12.28 -0.51 10.03
N ALA A 83 -13.61 -0.62 10.00
CA ALA A 83 -14.33 -1.74 10.60
C ALA A 83 -13.99 -3.07 9.91
N LEU A 84 -13.87 -3.08 8.58
CA LEU A 84 -13.44 -4.26 7.83
C LEU A 84 -12.01 -4.67 8.17
N ALA A 85 -11.08 -3.71 8.29
CA ALA A 85 -9.70 -4.00 8.69
C ALA A 85 -9.65 -4.65 10.09
N ARG A 86 -10.42 -4.14 11.06
CA ARG A 86 -10.54 -4.76 12.39
C ARG A 86 -11.12 -6.18 12.31
N ARG A 87 -12.19 -6.37 11.53
CA ARG A 87 -12.80 -7.69 11.31
C ARG A 87 -11.82 -8.69 10.69
N ASN A 88 -11.07 -8.25 9.67
CA ASN A 88 -10.12 -9.09 8.94
C ASN A 88 -8.88 -9.44 9.78
N GLY A 89 -8.41 -8.49 10.57
CA GLY A 89 -7.18 -8.65 11.34
C GLY A 89 -7.38 -9.25 12.72
N GLY A 90 -8.54 -9.02 13.36
CA GLY A 90 -8.75 -9.38 14.76
C GLY A 90 -7.66 -8.78 15.64
N ASP A 91 -7.08 -9.58 16.54
CA ASP A 91 -6.02 -9.15 17.44
C ASP A 91 -4.65 -9.00 16.77
N ARG A 92 -4.52 -9.31 15.48
CA ARG A 92 -3.25 -9.20 14.74
C ARG A 92 -2.92 -7.77 14.34
N ILE A 93 -3.87 -6.83 14.40
CA ILE A 93 -3.69 -5.45 13.95
C ILE A 93 -4.42 -4.46 14.87
N GLU A 94 -3.75 -3.39 15.23
CA GLU A 94 -4.38 -2.20 15.77
C GLU A 94 -4.88 -1.32 14.62
N VAL A 95 -6.19 -1.00 14.58
CA VAL A 95 -6.76 -0.12 13.55
C VAL A 95 -7.25 1.18 14.16
N VAL A 96 -6.65 2.28 13.73
CA VAL A 96 -7.00 3.64 14.15
C VAL A 96 -7.81 4.32 13.06
N GLU A 97 -9.07 4.64 13.38
CA GLU A 97 -9.93 5.42 12.49
C GLU A 97 -9.52 6.90 12.57
N ALA A 98 -8.82 7.38 11.56
CA ALA A 98 -8.34 8.75 11.51
C ALA A 98 -7.95 9.18 10.09
N ASP A 99 -8.02 10.48 9.83
CA ASP A 99 -7.40 11.07 8.65
C ASP A 99 -5.88 11.21 8.89
N LEU A 100 -5.07 10.76 7.93
CA LEU A 100 -3.60 10.87 8.01
C LEU A 100 -3.12 12.32 8.06
N ALA A 101 -3.95 13.30 7.68
CA ALA A 101 -3.65 14.72 7.83
C ALA A 101 -3.75 15.19 9.27
N THR A 102 -4.59 14.53 10.10
CA THR A 102 -4.89 14.88 11.49
C THR A 102 -4.78 13.68 12.41
N LEU A 103 -3.65 12.98 12.36
CA LEU A 103 -3.40 11.79 13.19
C LEU A 103 -3.56 12.11 14.69
N PRO A 104 -4.17 11.20 15.48
CA PRO A 104 -4.27 11.33 16.92
C PRO A 104 -2.89 11.21 17.59
N LEU A 105 -2.78 11.70 18.83
CA LEU A 105 -1.52 11.65 19.62
C LEU A 105 -0.99 10.24 19.74
N SER A 106 -1.87 9.25 19.93
CA SER A 106 -1.52 7.84 20.04
C SER A 106 -0.70 7.30 18.84
N ILE A 107 -0.84 7.91 17.66
CA ILE A 107 -0.01 7.58 16.48
C ILE A 107 1.12 8.59 16.31
N ARG A 108 0.88 9.88 16.61
CA ARG A 108 1.87 10.95 16.40
C ARG A 108 3.10 10.81 17.30
N GLU A 109 2.99 10.22 18.47
CA GLU A 109 4.07 9.99 19.42
C GLU A 109 4.83 8.70 19.18
N ARG A 110 4.32 7.83 18.31
CA ARG A 110 4.95 6.55 17.95
C ARG A 110 5.85 6.71 16.72
N GLN A 111 6.86 5.86 16.67
CA GLN A 111 7.75 5.69 15.52
C GLN A 111 7.72 4.23 15.08
N PHE A 112 7.84 4.02 13.77
CA PHE A 112 7.71 2.72 13.12
C PHE A 112 8.97 2.39 12.32
N ASP A 113 9.31 1.11 12.27
CA ASP A 113 10.44 0.63 11.47
C ASP A 113 10.10 0.64 9.99
N HIS A 114 8.83 0.37 9.66
CA HIS A 114 8.31 0.43 8.30
C HIS A 114 7.00 1.22 8.24
N VAL A 115 6.86 2.04 7.21
CA VAL A 115 5.60 2.71 6.88
C VAL A 115 5.23 2.38 5.45
N LEU A 116 4.05 1.79 5.26
CA LEU A 116 3.50 1.41 3.96
C LEU A 116 2.43 2.40 3.53
N ALA A 117 2.33 2.65 2.24
CA ALA A 117 1.20 3.37 1.68
C ALA A 117 0.92 2.94 0.23
N ASN A 118 -0.37 2.79 -0.07
CA ASN A 118 -0.94 2.68 -1.40
C ASN A 118 -1.91 3.86 -1.62
N PRO A 119 -1.37 5.08 -1.86
CA PRO A 119 -2.22 6.26 -2.01
C PRO A 119 -3.17 6.13 -3.19
N PRO A 120 -4.34 6.80 -3.19
CA PRO A 120 -5.25 6.81 -4.34
C PRO A 120 -4.55 7.29 -5.62
N TYR A 121 -4.74 6.57 -6.73
CA TYR A 121 -4.05 6.83 -8.01
C TYR A 121 -4.51 8.08 -8.73
N TYR A 122 -5.74 8.54 -8.46
CA TYR A 122 -6.31 9.68 -9.17
C TYR A 122 -6.27 10.94 -8.32
N ASP A 123 -5.52 11.92 -8.81
CA ASP A 123 -5.68 13.31 -8.40
C ASP A 123 -6.90 13.85 -9.15
N ARG A 124 -8.07 13.84 -8.49
CA ARG A 124 -9.32 14.30 -9.12
C ARG A 124 -9.32 15.79 -9.46
N ASN A 125 -8.28 16.52 -9.07
CA ASN A 125 -8.08 17.91 -9.49
C ASN A 125 -7.58 18.06 -10.94
N ALA A 126 -7.10 16.97 -11.57
CA ALA A 126 -6.61 16.98 -12.96
C ALA A 126 -7.67 16.57 -14.00
N SER A 127 -8.86 16.11 -13.61
CA SER A 127 -9.91 15.79 -14.55
C SER A 127 -10.85 16.99 -14.76
N ILE A 128 -10.97 17.42 -16.02
CA ILE A 128 -11.90 18.42 -16.58
C ILE A 128 -13.24 18.40 -15.83
N ALA A 129 -13.67 19.57 -15.37
CA ALA A 129 -14.94 19.83 -14.72
C ALA A 129 -16.10 19.15 -15.46
N SER A 130 -16.66 18.09 -14.90
CA SER A 130 -17.93 17.54 -15.34
C SER A 130 -19.03 17.95 -14.34
N ASP A 131 -20.07 18.56 -14.89
CA ASP A 131 -21.21 19.17 -14.23
C ASP A 131 -22.00 18.24 -13.30
N HIS A 132 -21.55 18.05 -12.06
CA HIS A 132 -22.41 17.51 -10.99
C HIS A 132 -21.97 18.01 -9.62
N VAL A 133 -22.73 18.94 -9.06
CA VAL A 133 -22.57 19.61 -7.75
C VAL A 133 -22.36 18.64 -6.56
N GLY A 134 -22.84 17.41 -6.64
CA GLY A 134 -22.66 16.40 -5.58
C GLY A 134 -21.27 15.74 -5.50
N ARG A 135 -20.44 15.88 -6.55
CA ARG A 135 -19.06 15.35 -6.59
C ARG A 135 -18.01 16.35 -6.12
N GLU A 136 -18.33 17.63 -6.11
CA GLU A 136 -17.40 18.67 -5.63
C GLU A 136 -17.17 18.61 -4.12
N ALA A 137 -18.20 18.32 -3.33
CA ALA A 137 -18.06 18.17 -1.88
C ALA A 137 -17.15 16.99 -1.49
N ALA A 138 -17.12 15.91 -2.30
CA ALA A 138 -16.22 14.78 -2.11
C ALA A 138 -14.79 15.07 -2.62
N ARG A 139 -14.61 16.07 -3.51
CA ARG A 139 -13.32 16.44 -4.12
C ARG A 139 -12.44 17.29 -3.20
N GLY A 140 -13.02 18.11 -2.32
CA GLY A 140 -12.29 18.96 -1.38
C GLY A 140 -11.63 18.24 -0.21
N ALA A 141 -11.89 16.94 -0.02
CA ALA A 141 -11.45 16.16 1.14
C ALA A 141 -10.34 15.14 0.84
N GLN A 142 -9.76 15.11 -0.36
CA GLN A 142 -8.68 14.17 -0.65
C GLN A 142 -7.33 14.70 -0.17
N THR A 143 -6.66 13.88 0.64
CA THR A 143 -5.31 14.17 1.14
C THR A 143 -4.32 14.09 -0.02
N SER A 144 -3.51 15.15 -0.24
CA SER A 144 -2.52 15.21 -1.31
C SER A 144 -1.44 14.14 -1.17
N LEU A 145 -0.85 13.70 -2.30
CA LEU A 145 0.26 12.75 -2.31
C LEU A 145 1.44 13.25 -1.47
N GLU A 146 1.74 14.56 -1.54
CA GLU A 146 2.74 15.20 -0.69
C GLU A 146 2.49 14.96 0.82
N LYS A 147 1.22 15.05 1.24
CA LYS A 147 0.86 14.80 2.65
C LYS A 147 1.07 13.34 3.05
N TRP A 148 0.77 12.38 2.17
CA TRP A 148 1.07 10.97 2.38
C TRP A 148 2.56 10.75 2.60
N VAL A 149 3.40 11.27 1.71
CA VAL A 149 4.85 11.12 1.77
C VAL A 149 5.43 11.76 3.03
N LYS A 150 5.04 13.01 3.33
CA LYS A 150 5.50 13.71 4.54
C LYS A 150 5.03 13.05 5.84
N THR A 151 3.80 12.51 5.86
CA THR A 151 3.30 11.80 7.04
C THR A 151 4.06 10.50 7.24
N ALA A 152 4.32 9.73 6.18
CA ALA A 152 5.13 8.51 6.27
C ALA A 152 6.52 8.81 6.84
N ALA A 153 7.23 9.79 6.29
CA ALA A 153 8.57 10.19 6.76
C ALA A 153 8.59 10.59 8.25
N LYS A 154 7.56 11.34 8.70
CA LYS A 154 7.43 11.76 10.10
C LYS A 154 7.18 10.59 11.06
N ARG A 155 6.54 9.52 10.60
CA ARG A 155 6.23 8.37 11.46
C ARG A 155 7.36 7.35 11.52
N LEU A 156 8.37 7.43 10.65
CA LEU A 156 9.52 6.53 10.67
C LEU A 156 10.44 6.77 11.86
N ALA A 157 10.88 5.68 12.47
CA ALA A 157 12.03 5.66 13.35
C ALA A 157 13.33 6.00 12.58
N PRO A 158 14.42 6.42 13.24
CA PRO A 158 15.74 6.53 12.59
C PRO A 158 16.11 5.21 11.89
N LYS A 159 16.56 5.28 10.63
CA LYS A 159 16.85 4.14 9.75
C LYS A 159 15.62 3.33 9.29
N GLY A 160 14.41 3.68 9.72
CA GLY A 160 13.16 3.08 9.22
C GLY A 160 12.93 3.36 7.73
N GLN A 161 12.08 2.60 7.10
CA GLN A 161 11.84 2.63 5.65
C GLN A 161 10.38 2.93 5.32
N ALA A 162 10.16 3.86 4.39
CA ALA A 162 8.87 4.08 3.75
C ALA A 162 8.78 3.26 2.47
N HIS A 163 7.60 2.71 2.20
CA HIS A 163 7.28 1.91 1.02
C HIS A 163 6.01 2.46 0.39
N PHE A 164 6.09 2.87 -0.87
CA PHE A 164 4.96 3.37 -1.64
C PHE A 164 4.77 2.53 -2.89
N ILE A 165 3.56 2.08 -3.16
CA ILE A 165 3.19 1.61 -4.49
C ILE A 165 2.34 2.68 -5.17
N HIS A 166 2.65 3.01 -6.44
CA HIS A 166 1.92 4.05 -7.18
C HIS A 166 2.12 3.91 -8.69
N LEU A 167 1.39 4.71 -9.46
CA LEU A 167 1.63 4.86 -10.89
C LEU A 167 3.03 5.45 -11.15
N THR A 168 3.72 4.95 -12.17
CA THR A 168 5.08 5.39 -12.52
C THR A 168 5.14 6.88 -12.87
N GLU A 169 4.09 7.43 -13.51
CA GLU A 169 3.98 8.85 -13.84
C GLU A 169 4.01 9.79 -12.61
N ARG A 170 3.68 9.26 -11.42
CA ARG A 170 3.70 10.03 -10.16
C ARG A 170 5.04 9.95 -9.42
N LEU A 171 6.04 9.29 -10.00
CA LEU A 171 7.38 9.23 -9.42
C LEU A 171 7.98 10.63 -9.15
N PRO A 172 7.93 11.59 -10.09
CA PRO A 172 8.46 12.92 -9.83
C PRO A 172 7.82 13.60 -8.62
N ASP A 173 6.48 13.46 -8.46
CA ASP A 173 5.75 14.08 -7.35
C ASP A 173 6.17 13.48 -6.00
N ILE A 174 6.35 12.16 -5.93
CA ILE A 174 6.82 11.49 -4.72
C ILE A 174 8.24 11.93 -4.37
N LEU A 175 9.15 11.99 -5.37
CA LEU A 175 10.54 12.40 -5.15
C LEU A 175 10.63 13.85 -4.64
N VAL A 176 9.83 14.78 -5.20
CA VAL A 176 9.77 16.18 -4.74
C VAL A 176 9.18 16.30 -3.33
N ALA A 177 8.23 15.42 -2.97
CA ALA A 177 7.59 15.43 -1.67
C ALA A 177 8.43 14.83 -0.55
N LEU A 178 9.47 14.02 -0.87
CA LEU A 178 10.35 13.40 0.13
C LEU A 178 11.11 14.48 0.90
N PRO A 179 11.02 14.52 2.25
CA PRO A 179 11.83 15.41 3.05
C PRO A 179 13.33 15.09 2.92
N HIS A 180 14.19 16.08 3.15
CA HIS A 180 15.65 15.98 2.98
C HIS A 180 16.29 14.87 3.83
N GLU A 181 15.69 14.50 4.95
CA GLU A 181 16.16 13.39 5.80
C GLU A 181 15.88 12.00 5.21
N MET A 182 15.11 11.92 4.12
CA MET A 182 14.86 10.65 3.42
C MET A 182 15.87 10.46 2.30
N GLY A 183 16.58 9.33 2.33
CA GLY A 183 17.59 8.98 1.33
C GLY A 183 17.65 7.48 1.08
N SER A 184 18.74 7.01 0.45
CA SER A 184 18.84 5.62 -0.02
C SER A 184 17.57 5.21 -0.79
N ILE A 185 17.15 6.07 -1.73
CA ILE A 185 15.92 5.91 -2.48
C ILE A 185 16.13 4.82 -3.53
N GLU A 186 15.21 3.88 -3.56
CA GLU A 186 15.19 2.79 -4.54
C GLU A 186 13.83 2.74 -5.21
N VAL A 187 13.81 2.54 -6.53
CA VAL A 187 12.59 2.45 -7.32
C VAL A 187 12.61 1.13 -8.10
N LEU A 188 11.58 0.32 -7.90
CA LEU A 188 11.33 -0.91 -8.65
C LEU A 188 10.14 -0.68 -9.59
N PRO A 189 10.36 -0.42 -10.89
CA PRO A 189 9.28 -0.33 -11.85
C PRO A 189 8.59 -1.68 -12.02
N ILE A 190 7.29 -1.67 -12.31
CA ILE A 190 6.50 -2.89 -12.54
C ILE A 190 5.89 -2.78 -13.93
N ALA A 191 6.26 -3.72 -14.80
CA ALA A 191 5.78 -3.80 -16.16
C ALA A 191 4.93 -5.06 -16.36
N ALA A 192 3.83 -4.94 -17.07
CA ALA A 192 2.96 -6.07 -17.36
C ALA A 192 3.74 -7.20 -18.10
N ARG A 193 4.57 -6.82 -19.10
CA ARG A 193 5.35 -7.75 -19.93
C ARG A 193 6.70 -7.15 -20.32
N GLN A 194 7.63 -8.01 -20.75
CA GLN A 194 8.89 -7.57 -21.30
C GLN A 194 8.68 -6.63 -22.50
N GLY A 195 9.46 -5.55 -22.57
CA GLY A 195 9.35 -4.54 -23.63
C GLY A 195 8.15 -3.59 -23.50
N ARG A 196 7.31 -3.73 -22.48
CA ARG A 196 6.25 -2.77 -22.16
C ARG A 196 6.73 -1.74 -21.15
N ALA A 197 6.30 -0.50 -21.32
CA ALA A 197 6.55 0.54 -20.32
C ALA A 197 5.92 0.16 -18.99
N PRO A 198 6.61 0.37 -17.84
CA PRO A 198 6.04 0.14 -16.53
C PRO A 198 4.95 1.18 -16.24
N ASP A 199 3.79 0.74 -15.82
CA ASP A 199 2.66 1.59 -15.42
C ASP A 199 2.62 1.83 -13.91
N ARG A 200 3.24 0.94 -13.14
CA ARG A 200 3.36 1.01 -11.67
C ARG A 200 4.80 0.94 -11.22
N MET A 201 5.02 1.38 -10.01
CA MET A 201 6.31 1.23 -9.34
C MET A 201 6.12 1.02 -7.84
N ILE A 202 7.12 0.43 -7.21
CA ILE A 202 7.32 0.52 -5.77
C ILE A 202 8.52 1.43 -5.54
N LEU A 203 8.34 2.44 -4.67
CA LEU A 203 9.41 3.29 -4.19
C LEU A 203 9.70 2.97 -2.73
N ARG A 204 10.96 2.78 -2.40
CA ARG A 204 11.45 2.62 -1.05
C ARG A 204 12.42 3.77 -0.72
N ALA A 205 12.27 4.37 0.46
CA ALA A 205 13.18 5.40 0.95
C ALA A 205 13.46 5.19 2.44
N ARG A 206 14.71 5.45 2.86
CA ARG A 206 15.17 5.23 4.23
C ARG A 206 15.37 6.56 4.96
N LYS A 207 14.86 6.66 6.18
CA LYS A 207 15.11 7.81 7.04
C LYS A 207 16.59 7.88 7.45
N ASN A 208 17.22 9.03 7.22
CA ASN A 208 18.67 9.25 7.36
C ASN A 208 19.51 8.32 6.49
N GLY A 209 18.94 7.82 5.37
CA GLY A 209 19.67 7.05 4.37
C GLY A 209 20.69 7.90 3.63
N ARG A 210 21.87 7.32 3.30
CA ARG A 210 22.97 8.00 2.60
C ARG A 210 23.43 7.25 1.34
N GLY A 211 22.76 6.14 1.02
CA GLY A 211 23.03 5.38 -0.20
C GLY A 211 22.63 6.14 -1.46
N ALA A 212 23.29 5.87 -2.56
CA ALA A 212 22.94 6.41 -3.86
C ALA A 212 21.51 6.00 -4.27
N PHE A 213 20.87 6.84 -5.09
CA PHE A 213 19.63 6.48 -5.77
C PHE A 213 19.82 5.24 -6.64
N ARG A 214 18.86 4.32 -6.61
CA ARG A 214 18.85 3.12 -7.44
C ARG A 214 17.54 3.00 -8.19
N LEU A 215 17.62 2.86 -9.50
CA LEU A 215 16.52 2.44 -10.34
C LEU A 215 16.77 0.96 -10.73
N HIS A 216 15.93 0.08 -10.24
CA HIS A 216 16.02 -1.35 -10.52
C HIS A 216 15.51 -1.68 -11.93
N ALA A 217 15.93 -2.81 -12.47
CA ALA A 217 15.32 -3.37 -13.67
C ALA A 217 13.82 -3.63 -13.41
N PRO A 218 12.94 -3.44 -14.40
CA PRO A 218 11.52 -3.64 -14.23
C PRO A 218 11.16 -5.06 -13.78
N LEU A 219 10.29 -5.16 -12.79
CA LEU A 219 9.64 -6.40 -12.40
C LEU A 219 8.63 -6.77 -13.49
N ILE A 220 8.83 -7.88 -14.16
CA ILE A 220 7.94 -8.37 -15.21
C ILE A 220 6.86 -9.25 -14.58
N MET A 221 5.59 -8.91 -14.82
CA MET A 221 4.46 -9.63 -14.23
C MET A 221 4.12 -10.91 -14.98
N HIS A 222 4.08 -10.86 -16.30
CA HIS A 222 3.60 -11.95 -17.15
C HIS A 222 4.63 -12.40 -18.16
N SER A 223 4.66 -13.70 -18.46
CA SER A 223 5.43 -14.30 -19.55
C SER A 223 4.66 -14.22 -20.89
N GLY A 224 5.40 -14.21 -22.00
CA GLY A 224 4.83 -14.16 -23.36
C GLY A 224 4.25 -12.81 -23.75
N ASP A 225 3.81 -12.67 -25.01
CA ASP A 225 3.38 -11.39 -25.60
C ASP A 225 1.89 -11.06 -25.35
N HIS A 226 1.06 -12.07 -25.05
CA HIS A 226 -0.37 -11.95 -24.79
C HIS A 226 -0.86 -13.02 -23.82
N HIS A 227 -2.06 -12.84 -23.28
CA HIS A 227 -2.70 -13.83 -22.41
C HIS A 227 -3.21 -15.01 -23.25
N ALA A 228 -2.60 -16.17 -23.09
CA ALA A 228 -3.11 -17.41 -23.70
C ALA A 228 -4.35 -17.96 -22.96
N ARG A 229 -4.45 -17.68 -21.64
CA ARG A 229 -5.61 -18.01 -20.77
C ARG A 229 -5.64 -17.04 -19.59
N ASP A 230 -6.82 -16.74 -19.05
CA ASP A 230 -6.96 -15.91 -17.84
C ASP A 230 -6.24 -16.55 -16.64
N GLY A 231 -5.42 -15.74 -15.96
CA GLY A 231 -4.87 -16.04 -14.62
C GLY A 231 -3.57 -16.85 -14.54
N GLU A 232 -3.09 -17.49 -15.62
CA GLU A 232 -1.92 -18.40 -15.52
C GLU A 232 -0.61 -17.85 -16.10
N SER A 233 -0.58 -16.63 -16.59
CA SER A 233 0.60 -16.08 -17.29
C SER A 233 1.64 -15.39 -16.40
N TYR A 234 1.46 -15.39 -15.07
CA TYR A 234 2.47 -14.81 -14.16
C TYR A 234 3.80 -15.55 -14.26
N VAL A 235 4.90 -14.79 -14.28
CA VAL A 235 6.25 -15.39 -14.19
C VAL A 235 6.42 -16.11 -12.83
N PRO A 236 7.31 -17.13 -12.74
CA PRO A 236 7.46 -17.92 -11.51
C PRO A 236 7.71 -17.10 -10.26
N ALA A 237 8.55 -16.06 -10.33
CA ALA A 237 8.83 -15.17 -9.18
C ALA A 237 7.57 -14.46 -8.69
N ILE A 238 6.71 -13.99 -9.59
CA ILE A 238 5.43 -13.35 -9.22
C ILE A 238 4.44 -14.38 -8.66
N LYS A 239 4.40 -15.58 -9.22
CA LYS A 239 3.58 -16.67 -8.64
C LYS A 239 3.98 -16.95 -7.19
N ALA A 240 5.29 -17.03 -6.90
CA ALA A 240 5.78 -17.22 -5.53
C ALA A 240 5.35 -16.08 -4.60
N VAL A 241 5.42 -14.82 -5.06
CA VAL A 241 4.94 -13.66 -4.29
C VAL A 241 3.44 -13.76 -4.01
N LEU A 242 2.63 -14.07 -5.03
CA LEU A 242 1.18 -14.06 -4.94
C LEU A 242 0.59 -15.28 -4.23
N ARG A 243 1.26 -16.42 -4.28
CA ARG A 243 0.76 -17.69 -3.76
C ARG A 243 1.44 -18.10 -2.45
N ASP A 244 2.75 -17.92 -2.39
CA ASP A 244 3.56 -18.45 -1.28
C ASP A 244 4.01 -17.34 -0.31
N GLY A 245 3.69 -16.08 -0.61
CA GLY A 245 4.11 -14.94 0.21
C GLY A 245 5.62 -14.67 0.12
N ALA A 246 6.28 -15.04 -0.97
CA ALA A 246 7.70 -14.76 -1.14
C ALA A 246 7.98 -13.25 -1.14
N PRO A 247 9.14 -12.79 -0.61
CA PRO A 247 9.54 -11.38 -0.72
C PRO A 247 9.88 -11.02 -2.16
N LEU A 248 9.72 -9.73 -2.49
CA LEU A 248 10.30 -9.19 -3.73
C LEU A 248 11.81 -8.99 -3.57
N PRO A 249 12.61 -9.28 -4.61
CA PRO A 249 14.04 -8.95 -4.67
C PRO A 249 14.19 -7.43 -4.85
N PHE A 250 14.38 -6.71 -3.75
CA PHE A 250 14.32 -5.25 -3.78
C PHE A 250 15.43 -4.64 -2.93
#